data_d35660c0cf8398e82a7ada403e73a210
#
_entry.id   d35660c0cf8398e82a7ada403e73a210
#
_cell.length_a   1.000
_cell.length_b   1.000
_cell.length_c   1.000
_cell.angle_alpha   90.00
_cell.angle_beta   90.00
_cell.angle_gamma   90.00
#
_symmetry.space_group_name_H-M   'P 1'
#
loop_
_entity.id
_entity.type
_entity.pdbx_description
1 polymer ?
#
loop_
_entity_poly.entity_id
_entity_poly.type
_entity_poly.pdbx_seq_one_letter_code
_entity_poly.pdbx_strand_id
1 'polypeptide(L)'
;MLAFSLVVSATASPLIKDCCTVMSAIIEKTFNENYSNKIRLRDVGSYIRGLTYSSDDVVESNGIFVMRSNNIINGSSLDYYNNIVSVNKQILTEQQLQTGDIVICMANGSSSLVGKSSFYDGDCSTPITVGAFCGIYRSKEPIVKWLFQTNKYRRYIWNSLQGGNGAIANLNGDDILRMSFSIPATPAKDNRIKLLTSVDTLLESNISLCDLYISQKLYLLRQMFI
;
A
#
# COMPACT_ATOMS: atom_id res chain seq x y z
N MET A 1 7.67 2.63 19.29
CA MET A 1 6.83 1.92 18.30
C MET A 1 7.75 1.36 17.22
N LEU A 2 8.18 0.11 17.35
CA LEU A 2 9.25 -0.49 16.57
C LEU A 2 8.67 -1.49 15.59
N ALA A 3 8.82 -1.17 14.30
CA ALA A 3 8.98 -2.17 13.24
C ALA A 3 7.79 -3.03 12.85
N PHE A 4 6.79 -2.43 12.24
CA PHE A 4 5.83 -3.18 11.41
C PHE A 4 6.54 -3.96 10.27
N SER A 5 7.69 -3.45 9.81
CA SER A 5 8.45 -4.03 8.69
C SER A 5 9.21 -5.32 9.01
N LEU A 6 9.61 -5.54 10.26
CA LEU A 6 10.44 -6.70 10.64
C LEU A 6 9.62 -7.96 10.96
N VAL A 7 8.36 -7.81 11.33
CA VAL A 7 7.53 -8.93 11.78
C VAL A 7 6.96 -9.73 10.60
N VAL A 8 6.72 -9.09 9.46
CA VAL A 8 6.11 -9.78 8.30
C VAL A 8 7.12 -10.65 7.53
N SER A 9 8.43 -10.41 7.64
CA SER A 9 9.39 -11.10 6.76
C SER A 9 9.98 -12.40 7.29
N ALA A 10 10.16 -12.58 8.59
CA ALA A 10 10.85 -13.78 9.10
C ALA A 10 10.21 -14.44 10.34
N THR A 11 9.40 -13.71 11.10
CA THR A 11 8.83 -14.20 12.36
C THR A 11 7.31 -14.00 12.48
N ALA A 12 6.63 -13.71 11.37
CA ALA A 12 5.16 -13.66 11.39
C ALA A 12 4.64 -14.96 12.00
N SER A 13 3.92 -14.85 13.12
CA SER A 13 3.34 -16.03 13.75
C SER A 13 2.50 -16.78 12.71
N PRO A 14 2.38 -18.10 12.77
CA PRO A 14 1.53 -18.85 11.87
C PRO A 14 0.13 -18.24 11.75
N LEU A 15 -0.41 -17.75 12.86
CA LEU A 15 -1.71 -17.08 12.92
C LEU A 15 -1.80 -15.84 12.00
N ILE A 16 -0.78 -14.98 11.96
CA ILE A 16 -0.78 -13.80 11.07
C ILE A 16 -0.75 -14.23 9.61
N LYS A 17 0.04 -15.25 9.27
CA LYS A 17 0.07 -15.81 7.91
C LYS A 17 -1.29 -16.37 7.49
N ASP A 18 -1.94 -17.08 8.39
CA ASP A 18 -3.27 -17.64 8.16
C ASP A 18 -4.30 -16.52 7.96
N CYS A 19 -4.29 -15.48 8.77
CA CYS A 19 -5.16 -14.31 8.62
C CYS A 19 -4.94 -13.60 7.28
N CYS A 20 -3.70 -13.38 6.86
CA CYS A 20 -3.39 -12.79 5.55
C CYS A 20 -3.89 -13.67 4.39
N THR A 21 -3.76 -15.00 4.53
CA THR A 21 -4.26 -15.96 3.54
C THR A 21 -5.78 -15.92 3.44
N VAL A 22 -6.47 -15.89 4.58
CA VAL A 22 -7.93 -15.76 4.65
C VAL A 22 -8.39 -14.44 4.03
N MET A 23 -7.74 -13.32 4.35
CA MET A 23 -8.06 -12.03 3.76
C MET A 23 -7.92 -12.05 2.23
N SER A 24 -6.81 -12.57 1.72
CA SER A 24 -6.60 -12.73 0.28
C SER A 24 -7.69 -13.58 -0.37
N ALA A 25 -8.09 -14.68 0.26
CA ALA A 25 -9.15 -15.54 -0.24
C ALA A 25 -10.53 -14.85 -0.26
N ILE A 26 -10.84 -14.06 0.77
CA ILE A 26 -12.08 -13.26 0.82
C ILE A 26 -12.07 -12.21 -0.30
N ILE A 27 -10.96 -11.48 -0.50
CA ILE A 27 -10.80 -10.50 -1.57
C ILE A 27 -11.02 -11.16 -2.93
N GLU A 28 -10.32 -12.27 -3.21
CA GLU A 28 -10.43 -12.98 -4.49
C GLU A 28 -11.85 -13.48 -4.72
N LYS A 29 -12.48 -14.11 -3.72
CA LYS A 29 -13.89 -14.54 -3.81
C LYS A 29 -14.83 -13.38 -4.07
N THR A 30 -14.54 -12.21 -3.48
CA THR A 30 -15.37 -11.01 -3.65
C THR A 30 -15.29 -10.43 -5.07
N PHE A 31 -14.12 -10.46 -5.71
CA PHE A 31 -13.87 -9.74 -6.97
C PHE A 31 -13.63 -10.66 -8.18
N ASN A 32 -13.63 -11.97 -8.00
CA ASN A 32 -13.44 -12.92 -9.11
C ASN A 32 -14.76 -13.32 -9.80
N GLU A 33 -15.90 -12.90 -9.27
CA GLU A 33 -17.21 -13.14 -9.89
C GLU A 33 -17.42 -12.19 -11.09
N ASN A 34 -18.08 -12.68 -12.13
CA ASN A 34 -18.44 -11.88 -13.31
C ASN A 34 -19.67 -11.03 -13.02
N TYR A 35 -19.50 -9.92 -12.36
CA TYR A 35 -20.59 -8.94 -12.21
C TYR A 35 -20.82 -8.15 -13.48
N SER A 36 -22.07 -7.78 -13.73
CA SER A 36 -22.46 -6.89 -14.84
C SER A 36 -21.91 -5.47 -14.64
N ASN A 37 -21.83 -5.02 -13.39
CA ASN A 37 -21.30 -3.70 -13.07
C ASN A 37 -19.77 -3.70 -13.20
N LYS A 38 -19.25 -2.67 -13.86
CA LYS A 38 -17.81 -2.45 -14.00
C LYS A 38 -17.43 -1.08 -13.47
N ILE A 39 -16.29 -1.01 -12.80
CA ILE A 39 -15.64 0.22 -12.38
C ILE A 39 -14.32 0.36 -13.14
N ARG A 40 -14.08 1.52 -13.74
CA ARG A 40 -12.78 1.87 -14.33
C ARG A 40 -12.09 2.83 -13.38
N LEU A 41 -10.80 2.62 -13.14
CA LEU A 41 -10.08 3.46 -12.19
C LEU A 41 -10.07 4.94 -12.61
N ARG A 42 -10.03 5.24 -13.92
CA ARG A 42 -10.13 6.62 -14.42
C ARG A 42 -11.43 7.35 -14.08
N ASP A 43 -12.53 6.60 -13.88
CA ASP A 43 -13.86 7.17 -13.67
C ASP A 43 -14.11 7.49 -12.19
N VAL A 44 -13.31 6.91 -11.29
CA VAL A 44 -13.53 6.98 -9.84
C VAL A 44 -12.34 7.53 -9.05
N GLY A 45 -11.26 7.87 -9.71
CA GLY A 45 -10.07 8.41 -9.07
C GLY A 45 -9.10 9.06 -10.04
N SER A 46 -8.04 9.58 -9.51
CA SER A 46 -6.97 10.25 -10.24
C SER A 46 -5.61 9.65 -9.88
N TYR A 47 -4.71 9.67 -10.85
CA TYR A 47 -3.31 9.34 -10.66
C TYR A 47 -2.50 10.64 -10.50
N ILE A 48 -1.66 10.68 -9.47
CA ILE A 48 -0.79 11.80 -9.14
C ILE A 48 0.66 11.29 -9.13
N ARG A 49 1.50 11.94 -9.90
CA ARG A 49 2.91 11.58 -10.00
C ARG A 49 3.66 12.03 -8.74
N GLY A 50 4.60 11.20 -8.27
CA GLY A 50 5.46 11.50 -7.14
C GLY A 50 6.45 12.64 -7.40
N LEU A 51 7.01 13.15 -6.33
CA LEU A 51 7.96 14.26 -6.31
C LEU A 51 9.30 13.84 -6.91
N THR A 52 9.82 14.63 -7.85
CA THR A 52 11.19 14.52 -8.32
C THR A 52 12.09 15.38 -7.44
N TYR A 53 13.14 14.80 -6.86
CA TYR A 53 14.11 15.47 -6.01
C TYR A 53 15.52 14.92 -6.28
N SER A 54 16.54 15.68 -5.91
CA SER A 54 17.96 15.32 -6.00
C SER A 54 18.55 15.02 -4.62
N SER A 55 19.78 14.55 -4.57
CA SER A 55 20.54 14.40 -3.31
C SER A 55 20.67 15.72 -2.54
N ASP A 56 20.75 16.84 -3.25
CA ASP A 56 20.94 18.17 -2.65
C ASP A 56 19.66 18.69 -1.95
N ASP A 57 18.51 18.13 -2.30
CA ASP A 57 17.24 18.44 -1.65
C ASP A 57 17.07 17.69 -0.30
N VAL A 58 17.91 16.67 -0.02
CA VAL A 58 17.79 15.84 1.17
C VAL A 58 18.28 16.59 2.41
N VAL A 59 17.48 16.55 3.47
CA VAL A 59 17.77 17.20 4.75
C VAL A 59 17.58 16.23 5.92
N GLU A 60 18.28 16.47 7.02
CA GLU A 60 18.18 15.64 8.23
C GLU A 60 16.91 15.95 9.06
N SER A 61 16.40 17.17 8.99
CA SER A 61 15.24 17.62 9.77
C SER A 61 14.45 18.71 9.06
N ASN A 62 13.22 18.94 9.53
CA ASN A 62 12.33 20.01 9.06
C ASN A 62 11.96 19.94 7.56
N GLY A 63 12.08 18.76 6.97
CA GLY A 63 11.67 18.53 5.58
C GLY A 63 10.32 17.80 5.49
N ILE A 64 9.90 17.58 4.25
CA ILE A 64 8.74 16.77 3.91
C ILE A 64 9.19 15.32 3.80
N PHE A 65 8.43 14.38 4.34
CA PHE A 65 8.72 12.96 4.21
C PHE A 65 8.40 12.47 2.81
N VAL A 66 9.37 11.79 2.18
CA VAL A 66 9.23 11.22 0.84
C VAL A 66 9.29 9.70 0.93
N MET A 67 8.17 9.06 0.66
CA MET A 67 8.07 7.59 0.61
C MET A 67 8.59 7.06 -0.72
N ARG A 68 9.28 5.93 -0.64
CA ARG A 68 9.88 5.25 -1.79
C ARG A 68 9.38 3.81 -1.86
N SER A 69 9.82 3.06 -2.86
CA SER A 69 9.39 1.66 -3.06
C SER A 69 9.68 0.73 -1.87
N ASN A 70 10.68 1.03 -1.05
CA ASN A 70 10.98 0.28 0.17
C ASN A 70 10.03 0.56 1.34
N ASN A 71 9.29 1.66 1.28
CA ASN A 71 8.24 1.98 2.25
C ASN A 71 6.88 1.34 1.90
N ILE A 72 6.76 0.74 0.72
CA ILE A 72 5.52 0.10 0.27
C ILE A 72 5.50 -1.34 0.75
N ILE A 73 4.57 -1.66 1.65
CA ILE A 73 4.28 -3.02 2.12
C ILE A 73 3.02 -3.49 1.40
N ASN A 74 3.18 -4.40 0.45
CA ASN A 74 2.10 -4.79 -0.44
C ASN A 74 0.86 -5.28 0.31
N GLY A 75 -0.28 -4.64 0.07
CA GLY A 75 -1.56 -4.97 0.68
C GLY A 75 -1.73 -4.52 2.14
N SER A 76 -0.85 -3.64 2.63
CA SER A 76 -0.87 -3.13 4.00
C SER A 76 -0.75 -1.60 4.04
N SER A 77 -0.77 -1.03 5.23
CA SER A 77 -0.48 0.39 5.45
C SER A 77 0.93 0.74 5.01
N LEU A 78 1.14 1.99 4.60
CA LEU A 78 2.43 2.52 4.19
C LEU A 78 3.37 2.58 5.41
N ASP A 79 4.62 2.10 5.26
CA ASP A 79 5.64 2.22 6.30
C ASP A 79 6.30 3.61 6.25
N TYR A 80 5.82 4.51 7.07
CA TYR A 80 6.39 5.86 7.25
C TYR A 80 7.20 6.01 8.55
N TYR A 81 7.68 4.92 9.10
CA TYR A 81 8.56 4.90 10.28
C TYR A 81 10.00 4.52 9.94
N ASN A 82 10.20 3.67 8.92
CA ASN A 82 11.51 3.18 8.54
C ASN A 82 11.97 3.73 7.19
N ASN A 83 13.28 3.86 7.01
CA ASN A 83 13.91 4.28 5.75
C ASN A 83 13.33 5.58 5.18
N ILE A 84 12.95 6.51 6.04
CA ILE A 84 12.37 7.78 5.67
C ILE A 84 13.46 8.67 5.06
N VAL A 85 13.10 9.33 3.97
CA VAL A 85 13.90 10.44 3.41
C VAL A 85 13.13 11.73 3.63
N SER A 86 13.80 12.73 4.18
CA SER A 86 13.26 14.06 4.38
C SER A 86 13.85 15.00 3.32
N VAL A 87 13.03 15.81 2.67
CA VAL A 87 13.50 16.76 1.64
C VAL A 87 12.99 18.16 1.90
N ASN A 88 13.85 19.15 1.62
CA ASN A 88 13.48 20.56 1.64
C ASN A 88 13.05 21.00 0.24
N LYS A 89 11.84 20.62 -0.15
CA LYS A 89 11.29 20.96 -1.45
C LYS A 89 9.80 21.25 -1.36
N GLN A 90 9.36 22.24 -2.13
CA GLN A 90 7.93 22.54 -2.22
C GLN A 90 7.22 21.43 -2.97
N ILE A 91 6.08 20.98 -2.44
CA ILE A 91 5.16 20.02 -3.08
C ILE A 91 3.87 20.72 -3.47
N LEU A 92 3.26 20.24 -4.53
CA LEU A 92 1.88 20.63 -4.86
C LEU A 92 0.93 20.06 -3.81
N THR A 93 -0.15 20.76 -3.51
CA THR A 93 -1.16 20.31 -2.55
C THR A 93 -1.71 18.91 -2.91
N GLU A 94 -1.84 18.61 -4.20
CA GLU A 94 -2.29 17.31 -4.68
C GLU A 94 -1.27 16.19 -4.43
N GLN A 95 0.03 16.51 -4.38
CA GLN A 95 1.10 15.54 -4.11
C GLN A 95 1.22 15.17 -2.63
N GLN A 96 0.62 15.94 -1.74
CA GLN A 96 0.55 15.57 -0.32
C GLN A 96 -0.41 14.38 -0.16
N LEU A 97 0.07 13.33 0.51
CA LEU A 97 -0.76 12.16 0.81
C LEU A 97 -1.94 12.52 1.70
N GLN A 98 -3.07 11.96 1.36
CA GLN A 98 -4.33 12.06 2.11
C GLN A 98 -4.77 10.67 2.56
N THR A 99 -5.44 10.60 3.70
CA THR A 99 -5.98 9.34 4.22
C THR A 99 -6.79 8.60 3.14
N GLY A 100 -6.48 7.35 2.94
CA GLY A 100 -7.10 6.50 1.92
C GLY A 100 -6.40 6.52 0.55
N ASP A 101 -5.38 7.35 0.36
CA ASP A 101 -4.56 7.30 -0.86
C ASP A 101 -3.85 5.95 -0.99
N ILE A 102 -3.75 5.47 -2.22
CA ILE A 102 -2.99 4.26 -2.55
C ILE A 102 -1.66 4.67 -3.17
N VAL A 103 -0.58 4.26 -2.54
CA VAL A 103 0.79 4.47 -3.03
C VAL A 103 1.22 3.26 -3.84
N ILE A 104 1.73 3.49 -5.05
CA ILE A 104 2.08 2.43 -6.01
C ILE A 104 3.54 2.58 -6.39
N CYS A 105 4.29 1.49 -6.40
CA CYS A 105 5.63 1.43 -6.99
C CYS A 105 5.51 1.42 -8.52
N MET A 106 5.87 2.52 -9.16
CA MET A 106 5.73 2.69 -10.61
C MET A 106 6.96 2.23 -11.39
N ALA A 107 8.14 2.29 -10.78
CA ALA A 107 9.39 1.86 -11.38
C ALA A 107 10.33 1.24 -10.34
N ASN A 108 10.99 0.15 -10.72
CA ASN A 108 12.01 -0.50 -9.88
C ASN A 108 12.95 -1.34 -10.76
N GLY A 109 14.19 -1.53 -10.29
CA GLY A 109 15.14 -2.44 -10.94
C GLY A 109 14.69 -3.91 -10.93
N SER A 110 13.83 -4.30 -9.98
CA SER A 110 13.18 -5.61 -9.97
C SER A 110 11.73 -5.49 -10.44
N SER A 111 11.39 -6.16 -11.53
CA SER A 111 10.02 -6.17 -12.07
C SER A 111 8.99 -6.74 -11.09
N SER A 112 9.40 -7.62 -10.18
CA SER A 112 8.52 -8.18 -9.15
C SER A 112 8.06 -7.17 -8.10
N LEU A 113 8.75 -6.03 -7.97
CA LEU A 113 8.42 -4.96 -7.05
C LEU A 113 7.54 -3.88 -7.70
N VAL A 114 7.49 -3.82 -9.02
CA VAL A 114 6.64 -2.87 -9.75
C VAL A 114 5.17 -3.25 -9.57
N GLY A 115 4.34 -2.27 -9.31
CA GLY A 115 2.93 -2.47 -9.00
C GLY A 115 2.63 -2.84 -7.54
N LYS A 116 3.65 -3.03 -6.67
CA LYS A 116 3.37 -3.10 -5.23
C LYS A 116 2.57 -1.88 -4.80
N SER A 117 1.61 -2.07 -3.93
CA SER A 117 0.77 -0.99 -3.43
C SER A 117 0.55 -1.09 -1.94
N SER A 118 0.55 0.06 -1.29
CA SER A 118 0.16 0.27 0.11
C SER A 118 -0.88 1.38 0.18
N PHE A 119 -1.59 1.50 1.27
CA PHE A 119 -2.50 2.61 1.50
C PHE A 119 -2.02 3.47 2.68
N TYR A 120 -2.31 4.76 2.58
CA TYR A 120 -1.99 5.71 3.64
C TYR A 120 -3.16 5.84 4.60
N ASP A 121 -2.93 5.56 5.88
CA ASP A 121 -3.94 5.58 6.95
C ASP A 121 -4.15 6.96 7.57
N GLY A 122 -3.23 7.91 7.31
CA GLY A 122 -3.35 9.29 7.79
C GLY A 122 -2.72 9.55 9.17
N ASP A 123 -1.94 8.60 9.71
CA ASP A 123 -1.38 8.71 11.08
C ASP A 123 0.00 9.41 11.13
N CYS A 124 0.44 10.03 10.06
CA CYS A 124 1.70 10.80 10.03
C CYS A 124 1.44 12.29 10.31
N SER A 125 2.07 12.83 11.36
CA SER A 125 1.96 14.25 11.72
C SER A 125 2.78 15.19 10.82
N THR A 126 3.80 14.66 10.13
CA THR A 126 4.64 15.41 9.20
C THR A 126 4.04 15.36 7.80
N PRO A 127 4.09 16.45 7.00
CA PRO A 127 3.70 16.40 5.60
C PRO A 127 4.45 15.29 4.86
N ILE A 128 3.72 14.47 4.13
CA ILE A 128 4.24 13.25 3.51
C ILE A 128 3.84 13.20 2.03
N THR A 129 4.76 12.77 1.17
CA THR A 129 4.55 12.54 -0.26
C THR A 129 5.27 11.28 -0.71
N VAL A 130 5.29 11.01 -2.01
CA VAL A 130 6.02 9.88 -2.60
C VAL A 130 7.07 10.37 -3.59
N GLY A 131 8.16 9.63 -3.75
CA GLY A 131 9.21 9.94 -4.72
C GLY A 131 8.81 9.59 -6.16
N ALA A 132 9.60 10.07 -7.13
CA ALA A 132 9.32 9.98 -8.57
C ALA A 132 9.12 8.56 -9.13
N PHE A 133 9.66 7.53 -8.46
CA PHE A 133 9.47 6.12 -8.81
C PHE A 133 8.20 5.50 -8.21
N CYS A 134 7.43 6.31 -7.51
CA CYS A 134 6.13 5.95 -6.96
C CYS A 134 5.05 6.90 -7.50
N GLY A 135 3.81 6.49 -7.40
CA GLY A 135 2.65 7.31 -7.73
C GLY A 135 1.58 7.16 -6.67
N ILE A 136 0.69 8.12 -6.63
CA ILE A 136 -0.48 8.13 -5.76
C ILE A 136 -1.71 7.89 -6.63
N TYR A 137 -2.54 6.95 -6.22
CA TYR A 137 -3.89 6.85 -6.77
C TYR A 137 -4.88 7.28 -5.68
N ARG A 138 -5.64 8.32 -5.97
CA ARG A 138 -6.60 8.94 -5.07
C ARG A 138 -8.02 8.67 -5.52
N SER A 139 -8.84 8.12 -4.63
CA SER A 139 -10.24 7.83 -4.90
C SER A 139 -11.09 8.01 -3.63
N LYS A 140 -12.35 8.44 -3.83
CA LYS A 140 -13.36 8.47 -2.76
C LYS A 140 -14.15 7.16 -2.66
N GLU A 141 -13.96 6.22 -3.58
CA GLU A 141 -14.66 4.94 -3.59
C GLU A 141 -13.98 3.92 -2.66
N PRO A 142 -14.58 3.53 -1.53
CA PRO A 142 -13.94 2.67 -0.53
C PRO A 142 -13.56 1.28 -1.07
N ILE A 143 -14.26 0.79 -2.09
CA ILE A 143 -13.99 -0.52 -2.70
C ILE A 143 -12.62 -0.56 -3.38
N VAL A 144 -12.08 0.57 -3.79
CA VAL A 144 -10.84 0.67 -4.58
C VAL A 144 -9.64 0.12 -3.81
N LYS A 145 -9.54 0.36 -2.50
CA LYS A 145 -8.49 -0.21 -1.64
C LYS A 145 -8.31 -1.72 -1.89
N TRP A 146 -9.40 -2.45 -2.03
CA TRP A 146 -9.41 -3.89 -2.20
C TRP A 146 -9.09 -4.34 -3.62
N LEU A 147 -9.42 -3.53 -4.63
CA LEU A 147 -9.12 -3.83 -6.03
C LEU A 147 -7.62 -3.94 -6.28
N PHE A 148 -6.81 -3.12 -5.63
CA PHE A 148 -5.35 -3.14 -5.73
C PHE A 148 -4.69 -4.37 -5.06
N GLN A 149 -5.46 -5.16 -4.33
CA GLN A 149 -4.98 -6.39 -3.69
C GLN A 149 -5.36 -7.66 -4.47
N THR A 150 -6.13 -7.53 -5.57
CA THR A 150 -6.63 -8.66 -6.36
C THR A 150 -5.57 -9.25 -7.29
N ASN A 151 -5.69 -10.54 -7.62
CA ASN A 151 -4.90 -11.19 -8.67
C ASN A 151 -5.17 -10.56 -10.05
N LYS A 152 -6.37 -9.99 -10.25
CA LYS A 152 -6.69 -9.24 -11.48
C LYS A 152 -5.82 -8.00 -11.62
N TYR A 153 -5.62 -7.23 -10.54
CA TYR A 153 -4.68 -6.11 -10.51
C TYR A 153 -3.27 -6.57 -10.85
N ARG A 154 -2.77 -7.63 -10.22
CA ARG A 154 -1.42 -8.17 -10.49
C ARG A 154 -1.26 -8.59 -11.95
N ARG A 155 -2.28 -9.19 -12.57
CA ARG A 155 -2.26 -9.53 -14.00
C ARG A 155 -2.22 -8.30 -14.90
N TYR A 156 -2.94 -7.23 -14.57
CA TYR A 156 -2.83 -5.96 -15.28
C TYR A 156 -1.40 -5.40 -15.24
N ILE A 157 -0.79 -5.36 -14.06
CA ILE A 157 0.60 -4.93 -13.90
C ILE A 157 1.53 -5.79 -14.78
N TRP A 158 1.44 -7.10 -14.64
CA TRP A 158 2.26 -8.04 -15.40
C TRP A 158 2.14 -7.82 -16.91
N ASN A 159 0.93 -7.71 -17.42
CA ASN A 159 0.68 -7.49 -18.85
C ASN A 159 1.25 -6.15 -19.35
N SER A 160 1.13 -5.10 -18.54
CA SER A 160 1.69 -3.78 -18.88
C SER A 160 3.23 -3.80 -18.95
N LEU A 161 3.88 -4.62 -18.13
CA LEU A 161 5.35 -4.74 -18.11
C LEU A 161 5.92 -5.58 -19.27
N GLN A 162 5.14 -6.51 -19.85
CA GLN A 162 5.61 -7.37 -20.94
C GLN A 162 5.87 -6.62 -22.26
N GLY A 163 5.30 -5.42 -22.43
CA GLY A 163 5.53 -4.58 -23.62
C GLY A 163 6.78 -3.70 -23.56
N GLY A 164 7.54 -3.73 -22.47
CA GLY A 164 8.72 -2.86 -22.27
C GLY A 164 10.04 -3.52 -22.72
N ASN A 165 10.78 -2.86 -23.61
CA ASN A 165 12.11 -3.29 -24.07
C ASN A 165 13.27 -2.79 -23.17
N GLY A 166 13.02 -2.35 -21.95
CA GLY A 166 14.01 -1.70 -21.10
C GLY A 166 14.53 -2.55 -19.94
N ALA A 167 15.74 -2.24 -19.50
CA ALA A 167 16.37 -2.87 -18.33
C ALA A 167 15.65 -2.56 -17.00
N ILE A 168 14.80 -1.52 -16.97
CA ILE A 168 14.02 -1.11 -15.81
C ILE A 168 12.53 -1.26 -16.15
N ALA A 169 11.84 -2.10 -15.37
CA ALA A 169 10.41 -2.24 -15.46
C ALA A 169 9.73 -0.94 -14.98
N ASN A 170 8.90 -0.34 -15.82
CA ASN A 170 8.28 0.95 -15.57
C ASN A 170 6.80 0.95 -16.01
N LEU A 171 5.94 1.45 -15.12
CA LEU A 171 4.52 1.72 -15.39
C LEU A 171 4.33 3.23 -15.55
N ASN A 172 3.31 3.60 -16.28
CA ASN A 172 2.83 4.99 -16.34
C ASN A 172 1.45 5.12 -15.70
N GLY A 173 1.02 6.35 -15.44
CA GLY A 173 -0.28 6.61 -14.81
C GLY A 173 -1.46 6.10 -15.63
N ASP A 174 -1.35 6.10 -16.96
CA ASP A 174 -2.40 5.59 -17.86
C ASP A 174 -2.58 4.07 -17.73
N ASP A 175 -1.50 3.31 -17.44
CA ASP A 175 -1.61 1.88 -17.22
C ASP A 175 -2.50 1.59 -16.01
N ILE A 176 -2.39 2.40 -14.96
CA ILE A 176 -3.27 2.31 -13.78
C ILE A 176 -4.70 2.74 -14.14
N LEU A 177 -4.85 3.90 -14.75
CA LEU A 177 -6.17 4.49 -15.04
C LEU A 177 -7.01 3.67 -16.05
N ARG A 178 -6.38 2.86 -16.92
CA ARG A 178 -7.08 1.97 -17.86
C ARG A 178 -7.66 0.71 -17.22
N MET A 179 -7.24 0.36 -16.00
CA MET A 179 -7.72 -0.86 -15.34
C MET A 179 -9.21 -0.81 -15.09
N SER A 180 -9.87 -1.96 -15.32
CA SER A 180 -11.31 -2.11 -15.13
C SER A 180 -11.62 -3.38 -14.36
N PHE A 181 -12.49 -3.27 -13.36
CA PHE A 181 -12.86 -4.36 -12.47
C PHE A 181 -14.37 -4.58 -12.49
N SER A 182 -14.79 -5.83 -12.42
CA SER A 182 -16.20 -6.17 -12.16
C SER A 182 -16.45 -6.06 -10.66
N ILE A 183 -17.53 -5.42 -10.27
CA ILE A 183 -17.88 -5.19 -8.87
C ILE A 183 -19.34 -5.58 -8.63
N PRO A 184 -19.71 -6.04 -7.42
CA PRO A 184 -21.09 -6.30 -7.08
C PRO A 184 -21.92 -5.01 -7.14
N ALA A 185 -23.22 -5.16 -7.40
CA ALA A 185 -24.15 -4.05 -7.29
C ALA A 185 -24.42 -3.68 -5.82
N THR A 186 -24.84 -2.44 -5.59
CA THR A 186 -25.40 -2.02 -4.29
C THR A 186 -26.75 -2.73 -4.06
N PRO A 187 -27.04 -3.30 -2.85
CA PRO A 187 -26.29 -3.14 -1.58
C PRO A 187 -25.21 -4.21 -1.33
N ALA A 188 -25.05 -5.20 -2.21
CA ALA A 188 -24.07 -6.26 -2.01
C ALA A 188 -22.62 -5.70 -1.95
N LYS A 189 -22.31 -4.67 -2.75
CA LYS A 189 -21.04 -3.94 -2.69
C LYS A 189 -20.75 -3.44 -1.27
N ASP A 190 -21.69 -2.74 -0.66
CA ASP A 190 -21.52 -2.11 0.64
C ASP A 190 -21.35 -3.14 1.76
N ASN A 191 -22.09 -4.26 1.70
CA ASN A 191 -21.94 -5.35 2.65
C ASN A 191 -20.56 -6.02 2.55
N ARG A 192 -20.03 -6.17 1.33
CA ARG A 192 -18.70 -6.74 1.13
C ARG A 192 -17.58 -5.79 1.61
N ILE A 193 -17.73 -4.49 1.37
CA ILE A 193 -16.80 -3.47 1.91
C ILE A 193 -16.80 -3.54 3.44
N LYS A 194 -17.96 -3.56 4.08
CA LYS A 194 -18.06 -3.69 5.55
C LYS A 194 -17.38 -4.95 6.06
N LEU A 195 -17.63 -6.11 5.41
CA LEU A 195 -16.98 -7.35 5.78
C LEU A 195 -15.45 -7.25 5.67
N LEU A 196 -14.94 -6.80 4.52
CA LEU A 196 -13.50 -6.66 4.28
C LEU A 196 -12.86 -5.71 5.30
N THR A 197 -13.50 -4.57 5.57
CA THR A 197 -13.01 -3.60 6.57
C THR A 197 -12.99 -4.21 7.97
N SER A 198 -14.01 -4.97 8.35
CA SER A 198 -14.05 -5.61 9.67
C SER A 198 -12.94 -6.66 9.83
N VAL A 199 -12.66 -7.44 8.79
CA VAL A 199 -11.59 -8.44 8.81
C VAL A 199 -10.23 -7.75 8.84
N ASP A 200 -10.05 -6.66 8.10
CA ASP A 200 -8.83 -5.85 8.08
C ASP A 200 -8.52 -5.26 9.48
N THR A 201 -9.52 -4.63 10.11
CA THR A 201 -9.40 -4.10 11.48
C THR A 201 -9.05 -5.20 12.49
N LEU A 202 -9.65 -6.39 12.34
CA LEU A 202 -9.33 -7.53 13.19
C LEU A 202 -7.89 -8.00 12.99
N LEU A 203 -7.42 -8.04 11.74
CA LEU A 203 -6.05 -8.41 11.40
C LEU A 203 -5.05 -7.41 11.99
N GLU A 204 -5.27 -6.11 11.80
CA GLU A 204 -4.43 -5.05 12.36
C GLU A 204 -4.37 -5.10 13.90
N SER A 205 -5.51 -5.34 14.55
CA SER A 205 -5.58 -5.49 16.01
C SER A 205 -4.77 -6.69 16.51
N ASN A 206 -4.84 -7.82 15.81
CA ASN A 206 -4.06 -9.02 16.17
C ASN A 206 -2.56 -8.82 15.93
N ILE A 207 -2.15 -8.13 14.87
CA ILE A 207 -0.76 -7.79 14.62
C ILE A 207 -0.23 -6.89 15.76
N SER A 208 -0.94 -5.83 16.10
CA SER A 208 -0.58 -4.93 17.21
C SER A 208 -0.46 -5.67 18.53
N LEU A 209 -1.35 -6.60 18.82
CA LEU A 209 -1.31 -7.43 20.01
C LEU A 209 -0.06 -8.34 20.05
N CYS A 210 0.29 -8.94 18.91
CA CYS A 210 1.50 -9.75 18.79
C CYS A 210 2.76 -8.90 19.06
N ASP A 211 2.84 -7.69 18.54
CA ASP A 211 3.97 -6.78 18.77
C ASP A 211 4.10 -6.39 20.25
N LEU A 212 2.97 -6.13 20.93
CA LEU A 212 2.95 -5.89 22.36
C LEU A 212 3.45 -7.09 23.16
N TYR A 213 3.05 -8.31 22.83
CA TYR A 213 3.53 -9.52 23.50
C TYR A 213 5.02 -9.76 23.26
N ILE A 214 5.54 -9.50 22.05
CA ILE A 214 6.96 -9.59 21.75
C ILE A 214 7.73 -8.58 22.58
N SER A 215 7.26 -7.34 22.66
CA SER A 215 7.87 -6.27 23.44
C SER A 215 7.89 -6.61 24.94
N GLN A 216 6.80 -7.14 25.47
CA GLN A 216 6.69 -7.60 26.86
C GLN A 216 7.66 -8.75 27.13
N LYS A 217 7.72 -9.74 26.24
CA LYS A 217 8.67 -10.86 26.36
C LYS A 217 10.11 -10.37 26.41
N LEU A 218 10.50 -9.45 25.51
CA LEU A 218 11.85 -8.89 25.49
C LEU A 218 12.17 -8.10 26.77
N TYR A 219 11.21 -7.34 27.28
CA TYR A 219 11.35 -6.64 28.55
C TYR A 219 11.60 -7.60 29.71
N LEU A 220 10.78 -8.64 29.85
CA LEU A 220 10.92 -9.63 30.92
C LEU A 220 12.26 -10.39 30.82
N LEU A 221 12.67 -10.80 29.63
CA LEU A 221 13.97 -11.44 29.44
C LEU A 221 15.11 -10.52 29.86
N ARG A 222 15.07 -9.23 29.55
CA ARG A 222 16.10 -8.27 30.03
C ARG A 222 16.12 -8.17 31.55
N GLN A 223 14.97 -8.25 32.22
CA GLN A 223 14.92 -8.20 33.71
C GLN A 223 15.43 -9.48 34.35
N MET A 224 15.37 -10.62 33.66
CA MET A 224 15.85 -11.92 34.22
C MET A 224 17.34 -12.15 34.06
N PHE A 225 18.03 -11.42 33.18
CA PHE A 225 19.45 -11.63 32.85
C PHE A 225 20.33 -10.40 33.14
N ILE A 226 19.88 -9.51 34.05
CA ILE A 226 20.69 -8.41 34.61
C ILE A 226 21.32 -8.82 35.93
#